data_512f956e655431e7d26f9ef59c287d10
#
_entry.id   512f956e655431e7d26f9ef59c287d10
#
_cell.length_a   1.000
_cell.length_b   1.000
_cell.length_c   1.000
_cell.angle_alpha   90.00
_cell.angle_beta   90.00
_cell.angle_gamma   90.00
#
_symmetry.space_group_name_H-M   'P 1'
#
loop_
_entity.id
_entity.type
_entity.pdbx_description
1 polymer ?
#
loop_
_entity_poly.entity_id
_entity_poly.type
_entity_poly.pdbx_seq_one_letter_code
_entity_poly.pdbx_strand_id
1 'polypeptide(L)'
;MSRWSRIIIITAAIALFSACSQPKVATPIETFKTYTKAIKAKDTTTMKLLLSDATIKMHEREAKAQGVTVDDIVKRETLFNPDQKTVEYREEKIDGDKATLQVKNSYGSWETVPFVREDGVWKIDKAGYAEQMMKDVEENNKKIDDMINNPGGPIPTAPTSATP
;
A
#
# COMPACT_ATOMS: atom_id res chain seq x y z
N MET A 1 -9.80 13.83 -70.06
CA MET A 1 -9.41 12.73 -69.16
C MET A 1 -8.97 13.35 -67.86
N SER A 2 -9.69 13.06 -66.89
CA SER A 2 -10.13 13.65 -65.64
C SER A 2 -9.00 13.93 -64.64
N ARG A 3 -8.84 15.17 -64.20
CA ARG A 3 -7.94 15.64 -63.16
C ARG A 3 -8.48 15.41 -61.72
N TRP A 4 -9.52 14.58 -61.60
CA TRP A 4 -10.23 14.34 -60.34
C TRP A 4 -9.75 13.12 -59.52
N SER A 5 -8.84 12.31 -60.11
CA SER A 5 -8.39 11.06 -59.47
C SER A 5 -7.21 11.19 -58.49
N ARG A 6 -6.67 12.42 -58.24
CA ARG A 6 -5.48 12.61 -57.41
C ARG A 6 -5.75 13.26 -56.04
N ILE A 7 -6.99 13.59 -55.71
CA ILE A 7 -7.35 14.30 -54.49
C ILE A 7 -7.82 13.34 -53.37
N ILE A 8 -8.12 12.08 -53.65
CA ILE A 8 -8.72 11.14 -52.69
C ILE A 8 -7.70 10.39 -51.84
N ILE A 9 -6.39 10.49 -52.10
CA ILE A 9 -5.37 9.68 -51.42
C ILE A 9 -4.71 10.41 -50.21
N ILE A 10 -4.97 11.70 -50.01
CA ILE A 10 -4.27 12.48 -48.96
C ILE A 10 -5.05 12.58 -47.64
N THR A 11 -6.33 12.18 -47.59
CA THR A 11 -7.18 12.31 -46.39
C THR A 11 -7.21 11.09 -45.46
N ALA A 12 -6.44 10.03 -45.75
CA ALA A 12 -6.48 8.78 -44.95
C ALA A 12 -5.31 8.61 -43.94
N ALA A 13 -4.45 9.60 -43.75
CA ALA A 13 -3.20 9.42 -42.97
C ALA A 13 -3.12 10.21 -41.64
N ILE A 14 -4.22 10.79 -41.12
CA ILE A 14 -4.16 11.63 -39.89
C ILE A 14 -4.92 11.01 -38.70
N ALA A 15 -5.25 9.74 -38.71
CA ALA A 15 -6.09 9.13 -37.66
C ALA A 15 -5.38 8.07 -36.81
N LEU A 16 -4.10 8.20 -36.44
CA LEU A 16 -3.44 7.17 -35.62
C LEU A 16 -2.37 7.71 -34.63
N PHE A 17 -2.59 8.82 -33.94
CA PHE A 17 -1.74 9.17 -32.78
C PHE A 17 -2.54 9.76 -31.64
N SER A 18 -3.66 9.14 -31.26
CA SER A 18 -4.14 9.25 -29.89
C SER A 18 -3.46 8.14 -29.10
N ALA A 19 -2.16 8.25 -28.86
CA ALA A 19 -1.50 7.53 -27.79
C ALA A 19 -2.11 8.08 -26.50
N CYS A 20 -3.18 7.43 -26.00
CA CYS A 20 -3.61 7.58 -24.62
C CYS A 20 -2.40 7.21 -23.77
N SER A 21 -1.62 8.18 -23.31
CA SER A 21 -0.72 7.96 -22.22
C SER A 21 -1.61 7.65 -21.02
N GLN A 22 -1.77 6.37 -20.71
CA GLN A 22 -2.44 5.96 -19.48
C GLN A 22 -1.72 6.69 -18.34
N PRO A 23 -2.46 7.33 -17.42
CA PRO A 23 -1.84 7.98 -16.29
C PRO A 23 -0.99 6.93 -15.56
N LYS A 24 0.30 7.23 -15.38
CA LYS A 24 1.23 6.33 -14.70
C LYS A 24 0.66 6.08 -13.29
N VAL A 25 0.31 4.83 -13.01
CA VAL A 25 -0.16 4.43 -11.68
C VAL A 25 0.96 4.70 -10.67
N ALA A 26 0.64 5.41 -9.60
CA ALA A 26 1.61 5.70 -8.53
C ALA A 26 2.16 4.40 -7.92
N THR A 27 3.45 4.35 -7.61
CA THR A 27 4.08 3.24 -6.88
C THR A 27 3.77 3.31 -5.39
N PRO A 28 4.03 2.26 -4.57
CA PRO A 28 3.93 2.34 -3.11
C PRO A 28 4.72 3.50 -2.52
N ILE A 29 5.95 3.75 -3.00
CA ILE A 29 6.76 4.91 -2.59
C ILE A 29 6.07 6.24 -2.94
N GLU A 30 5.51 6.38 -4.15
CA GLU A 30 4.83 7.59 -4.59
C GLU A 30 3.53 7.81 -3.78
N THR A 31 2.79 6.74 -3.49
CA THR A 31 1.63 6.74 -2.60
C THR A 31 2.02 7.20 -1.19
N PHE A 32 3.09 6.64 -0.62
CA PHE A 32 3.59 7.03 0.69
C PHE A 32 4.02 8.51 0.73
N LYS A 33 4.75 8.98 -0.28
CA LYS A 33 5.13 10.40 -0.40
C LYS A 33 3.90 11.33 -0.44
N THR A 34 2.84 10.92 -1.13
CA THR A 34 1.59 11.69 -1.19
C THR A 34 0.90 11.69 0.17
N TYR A 35 0.85 10.54 0.84
CA TYR A 35 0.31 10.41 2.19
C TYR A 35 1.05 11.31 3.19
N THR A 36 2.38 11.31 3.17
CA THR A 36 3.19 12.18 4.04
C THR A 36 2.96 13.67 3.79
N LYS A 37 2.75 14.08 2.53
CA LYS A 37 2.36 15.46 2.20
C LYS A 37 0.97 15.81 2.74
N ALA A 38 0.01 14.88 2.63
CA ALA A 38 -1.34 15.06 3.16
C ALA A 38 -1.33 15.23 4.69
N ILE A 39 -0.52 14.44 5.41
CA ILE A 39 -0.33 14.61 6.87
C ILE A 39 0.17 16.02 7.19
N LYS A 40 1.24 16.48 6.52
CA LYS A 40 1.82 17.81 6.75
C LYS A 40 0.82 18.94 6.43
N ALA A 41 -0.02 18.75 5.41
CA ALA A 41 -1.07 19.69 5.04
C ALA A 41 -2.34 19.57 5.91
N LYS A 42 -2.43 18.57 6.80
CA LYS A 42 -3.62 18.20 7.58
C LYS A 42 -4.83 17.89 6.67
N ASP A 43 -4.57 17.38 5.47
CA ASP A 43 -5.57 17.00 4.48
C ASP A 43 -6.07 15.57 4.75
N THR A 44 -7.03 15.46 5.66
CA THR A 44 -7.64 14.18 6.05
C THR A 44 -8.40 13.50 4.91
N THR A 45 -8.89 14.26 3.94
CA THR A 45 -9.58 13.70 2.76
C THR A 45 -8.58 12.91 1.91
N THR A 46 -7.45 13.50 1.55
CA THR A 46 -6.38 12.80 0.82
C THR A 46 -5.81 11.65 1.64
N MET A 47 -5.62 11.82 2.96
CA MET A 47 -5.15 10.72 3.82
C MET A 47 -6.08 9.51 3.73
N LYS A 48 -7.40 9.70 3.88
CA LYS A 48 -8.40 8.61 3.77
C LYS A 48 -8.39 7.94 2.39
N LEU A 49 -8.26 8.70 1.31
CA LEU A 49 -8.21 8.16 -0.05
C LEU A 49 -7.00 7.24 -0.29
N LEU A 50 -5.92 7.40 0.47
CA LEU A 50 -4.69 6.62 0.37
C LEU A 50 -4.63 5.44 1.36
N LEU A 51 -5.64 5.27 2.21
CA LEU A 51 -5.79 4.10 3.09
C LEU A 51 -6.63 3.02 2.41
N SER A 52 -6.37 1.74 2.72
CA SER A 52 -7.16 0.61 2.24
C SER A 52 -8.58 0.64 2.82
N ASP A 53 -9.51 0.00 2.12
CA ASP A 53 -10.89 -0.18 2.62
C ASP A 53 -10.91 -0.89 3.97
N ALA A 54 -10.03 -1.87 4.17
CA ALA A 54 -9.89 -2.58 5.44
C ALA A 54 -9.44 -1.64 6.56
N THR A 55 -8.48 -0.77 6.29
CA THR A 55 -8.00 0.24 7.25
C THR A 55 -9.07 1.28 7.56
N ILE A 56 -9.81 1.76 6.56
CA ILE A 56 -10.94 2.69 6.79
C ILE A 56 -12.02 2.05 7.67
N LYS A 57 -12.42 0.81 7.38
CA LYS A 57 -13.39 0.07 8.21
C LYS A 57 -12.89 -0.15 9.66
N MET A 58 -11.59 -0.34 9.84
CA MET A 58 -10.99 -0.41 11.18
C MET A 58 -11.15 0.93 11.90
N HIS A 59 -10.81 2.04 11.25
CA HIS A 59 -10.96 3.38 11.82
C HIS A 59 -12.43 3.76 12.08
N GLU A 60 -13.37 3.34 11.25
CA GLU A 60 -14.83 3.52 11.50
C GLU A 60 -15.29 2.83 12.78
N ARG A 61 -14.85 1.59 13.00
CA ARG A 61 -15.17 0.84 14.22
C ARG A 61 -14.56 1.51 15.45
N GLU A 62 -13.33 1.96 15.35
CA GLU A 62 -12.64 2.67 16.43
C GLU A 62 -13.31 4.01 16.74
N ALA A 63 -13.63 4.80 15.74
CA ALA A 63 -14.34 6.08 15.86
C ALA A 63 -15.67 5.90 16.58
N LYS A 64 -16.43 4.88 16.18
CA LYS A 64 -17.70 4.52 16.83
C LYS A 64 -17.52 4.15 18.31
N ALA A 65 -16.51 3.35 18.62
CA ALA A 65 -16.21 2.90 19.98
C ALA A 65 -15.79 4.07 20.90
N GLN A 66 -15.11 5.06 20.36
CA GLN A 66 -14.61 6.23 21.09
C GLN A 66 -15.53 7.44 21.04
N GLY A 67 -16.63 7.40 20.27
CA GLY A 67 -17.57 8.52 20.12
C GLY A 67 -16.96 9.73 19.39
N VAL A 68 -16.01 9.50 18.48
CA VAL A 68 -15.32 10.52 17.66
C VAL A 68 -15.57 10.30 16.18
N THR A 69 -15.04 11.18 15.32
CA THR A 69 -15.15 11.00 13.86
C THR A 69 -13.98 10.17 13.32
N VAL A 70 -14.16 9.57 12.12
CA VAL A 70 -13.07 8.88 11.40
C VAL A 70 -11.92 9.85 11.11
N ASP A 71 -12.21 11.11 10.82
CA ASP A 71 -11.21 12.15 10.61
C ASP A 71 -10.34 12.37 11.85
N ASP A 72 -10.92 12.27 13.05
CA ASP A 72 -10.17 12.40 14.31
C ASP A 72 -9.24 11.19 14.51
N ILE A 73 -9.69 9.98 14.15
CA ILE A 73 -8.85 8.78 14.19
C ILE A 73 -7.70 8.91 13.20
N VAL A 74 -8.00 9.24 11.93
CA VAL A 74 -6.98 9.38 10.87
C VAL A 74 -5.92 10.42 11.24
N LYS A 75 -6.31 11.53 11.86
CA LYS A 75 -5.35 12.56 12.33
C LYS A 75 -4.43 12.07 13.43
N ARG A 76 -4.92 11.19 14.32
CA ARG A 76 -4.14 10.63 15.45
C ARG A 76 -3.26 9.46 15.02
N GLU A 77 -3.72 8.68 14.05
CA GLU A 77 -3.09 7.45 13.58
C GLU A 77 -2.07 7.69 12.45
N THR A 78 -1.33 8.80 12.51
CA THR A 78 -0.29 9.09 11.53
C THR A 78 0.89 8.12 11.66
N LEU A 79 1.41 7.66 10.53
CA LEU A 79 2.56 6.73 10.47
C LEU A 79 3.90 7.38 10.86
N PHE A 80 3.93 8.70 11.01
CA PHE A 80 5.14 9.43 11.43
C PHE A 80 4.76 10.81 12.00
N ASN A 81 5.72 11.43 12.70
CA ASN A 81 5.54 12.75 13.28
C ASN A 81 5.41 13.80 12.15
N PRO A 82 4.31 14.59 12.10
CA PRO A 82 4.10 15.63 11.08
C PRO A 82 5.21 16.70 11.06
N ASP A 83 5.91 16.92 12.19
CA ASP A 83 7.01 17.88 12.29
C ASP A 83 8.34 17.34 11.74
N GLN A 84 8.41 16.06 11.40
CA GLN A 84 9.59 15.44 10.82
C GLN A 84 9.86 16.04 9.43
N LYS A 85 11.00 16.73 9.27
CA LYS A 85 11.35 17.44 8.03
C LYS A 85 11.57 16.48 6.87
N THR A 86 12.25 15.37 7.11
CA THR A 86 12.62 14.38 6.10
C THR A 86 12.15 13.00 6.52
N VAL A 87 11.55 12.26 5.63
CA VAL A 87 11.20 10.85 5.81
C VAL A 87 12.16 10.02 4.99
N GLU A 88 12.95 9.17 5.63
CA GLU A 88 13.81 8.20 4.98
C GLU A 88 13.03 6.91 4.74
N TYR A 89 13.24 6.30 3.57
CA TYR A 89 12.61 5.02 3.20
C TYR A 89 13.60 4.16 2.41
N ARG A 90 13.43 2.85 2.48
CA ARG A 90 14.24 1.85 1.78
C ARG A 90 13.42 0.59 1.55
N GLU A 91 13.97 -0.35 0.79
CA GLU A 91 13.44 -1.71 0.64
C GLU A 91 11.95 -1.76 0.25
N GLU A 92 11.60 -1.11 -0.87
CA GLU A 92 10.30 -1.35 -1.48
C GLU A 92 10.26 -2.77 -2.04
N LYS A 93 9.34 -3.58 -1.55
CA LYS A 93 9.10 -4.94 -2.03
C LYS A 93 7.66 -5.03 -2.53
N ILE A 94 7.49 -5.53 -3.76
CA ILE A 94 6.18 -5.71 -4.39
C ILE A 94 6.00 -7.20 -4.68
N ASP A 95 4.89 -7.76 -4.21
CA ASP A 95 4.48 -9.14 -4.46
C ASP A 95 3.00 -9.15 -4.88
N GLY A 96 2.75 -9.22 -6.19
CA GLY A 96 1.41 -9.14 -6.78
C GLY A 96 0.70 -7.83 -6.40
N ASP A 97 -0.40 -7.95 -5.67
CA ASP A 97 -1.21 -6.83 -5.19
C ASP A 97 -0.89 -6.42 -3.75
N LYS A 98 0.20 -6.94 -3.18
CA LYS A 98 0.74 -6.54 -1.89
C LYS A 98 2.10 -5.91 -2.06
N ALA A 99 2.43 -4.95 -1.19
CA ALA A 99 3.77 -4.38 -1.14
C ALA A 99 4.12 -3.96 0.29
N THR A 100 5.41 -3.81 0.53
CA THR A 100 5.95 -3.27 1.78
C THR A 100 7.00 -2.21 1.47
N LEU A 101 7.10 -1.22 2.36
CA LEU A 101 8.11 -0.19 2.32
C LEU A 101 8.67 0.00 3.73
N GLN A 102 9.99 -0.04 3.89
CA GLN A 102 10.59 0.33 5.16
C GLN A 102 10.74 1.84 5.27
N VAL A 103 10.23 2.39 6.36
CA VAL A 103 10.24 3.83 6.66
C VAL A 103 10.90 4.06 8.01
N LYS A 104 11.75 5.07 8.10
CA LYS A 104 12.41 5.44 9.35
C LYS A 104 11.50 6.34 10.17
N ASN A 105 11.14 5.88 11.36
CA ASN A 105 10.31 6.65 12.28
C ASN A 105 11.09 7.78 12.97
N SER A 106 10.41 8.59 13.78
CA SER A 106 11.00 9.72 14.51
C SER A 106 12.04 9.31 15.57
N TYR A 107 12.07 8.03 15.96
CA TYR A 107 13.05 7.47 16.91
C TYR A 107 14.28 6.88 16.21
N GLY A 108 14.34 6.96 14.89
CA GLY A 108 15.44 6.40 14.09
C GLY A 108 15.33 4.91 13.78
N SER A 109 14.25 4.25 14.19
CA SER A 109 13.98 2.83 13.91
C SER A 109 13.27 2.66 12.57
N TRP A 110 13.55 1.52 11.90
CA TRP A 110 12.87 1.17 10.66
C TRP A 110 11.56 0.42 10.95
N GLU A 111 10.49 0.90 10.36
CA GLU A 111 9.15 0.31 10.45
C GLU A 111 8.66 -0.10 9.08
N THR A 112 7.96 -1.23 9.01
CA THR A 112 7.36 -1.71 7.76
C THR A 112 5.99 -1.07 7.56
N VAL A 113 5.83 -0.36 6.45
CA VAL A 113 4.54 0.16 5.98
C VAL A 113 4.00 -0.81 4.93
N PRO A 114 2.86 -1.45 5.19
CA PRO A 114 2.22 -2.36 4.26
C PRO A 114 1.31 -1.62 3.28
N PHE A 115 1.20 -2.17 2.07
CA PHE A 115 0.33 -1.68 1.01
C PHE A 115 -0.45 -2.83 0.39
N VAL A 116 -1.64 -2.51 -0.11
CA VAL A 116 -2.45 -3.36 -0.99
C VAL A 116 -2.84 -2.57 -2.24
N ARG A 117 -3.03 -3.27 -3.36
CA ARG A 117 -3.54 -2.65 -4.57
C ARG A 117 -5.05 -2.87 -4.64
N GLU A 118 -5.82 -1.79 -4.55
CA GLU A 118 -7.27 -1.76 -4.71
C GLU A 118 -7.63 -0.95 -5.96
N ASP A 119 -8.43 -1.51 -6.86
CA ASP A 119 -8.83 -0.88 -8.14
C ASP A 119 -7.63 -0.35 -8.96
N GLY A 120 -6.51 -1.06 -8.92
CA GLY A 120 -5.28 -0.69 -9.62
C GLY A 120 -4.45 0.40 -8.94
N VAL A 121 -4.86 0.89 -7.76
CA VAL A 121 -4.19 1.95 -6.99
C VAL A 121 -3.59 1.38 -5.71
N TRP A 122 -2.36 1.76 -5.38
CA TRP A 122 -1.72 1.37 -4.13
C TRP A 122 -2.32 2.16 -2.95
N LYS A 123 -2.70 1.43 -1.90
CA LYS A 123 -3.26 1.93 -0.65
C LYS A 123 -2.43 1.45 0.54
N ILE A 124 -2.33 2.23 1.58
CA ILE A 124 -1.69 1.82 2.85
C ILE A 124 -2.66 0.91 3.61
N ASP A 125 -2.22 -0.29 3.97
CA ASP A 125 -3.07 -1.35 4.52
C ASP A 125 -2.64 -1.79 5.92
N LYS A 126 -2.85 -0.94 6.91
CA LYS A 126 -2.55 -1.25 8.32
C LYS A 126 -3.37 -2.43 8.85
N ALA A 127 -4.68 -2.47 8.52
CA ALA A 127 -5.58 -3.47 9.04
C ALA A 127 -5.31 -4.86 8.46
N GLY A 128 -5.14 -4.96 7.13
CA GLY A 128 -4.84 -6.23 6.47
C GLY A 128 -3.48 -6.79 6.90
N TYR A 129 -2.49 -5.93 7.12
CA TYR A 129 -1.20 -6.36 7.65
C TYR A 129 -1.30 -6.88 9.09
N ALA A 130 -2.05 -6.20 9.96
CA ALA A 130 -2.26 -6.65 11.33
C ALA A 130 -2.98 -8.01 11.36
N GLU A 131 -4.00 -8.20 10.53
CA GLU A 131 -4.71 -9.47 10.39
C GLU A 131 -3.80 -10.59 9.89
N GLN A 132 -2.93 -10.32 8.92
CA GLN A 132 -1.95 -11.29 8.44
C GLN A 132 -0.95 -11.69 9.54
N MET A 133 -0.41 -10.71 10.26
CA MET A 133 0.49 -10.96 11.39
C MET A 133 -0.17 -11.83 12.47
N MET A 134 -1.43 -11.60 12.78
CA MET A 134 -2.17 -12.43 13.76
C MET A 134 -2.33 -13.86 13.27
N LYS A 135 -2.65 -14.07 11.99
CA LYS A 135 -2.73 -15.41 11.39
C LYS A 135 -1.39 -16.14 11.43
N ASP A 136 -0.31 -15.42 11.09
CA ASP A 136 1.04 -15.99 11.13
C ASP A 136 1.46 -16.42 12.55
N VAL A 137 1.09 -15.62 13.57
CA VAL A 137 1.31 -15.95 14.99
C VAL A 137 0.49 -17.18 15.40
N GLU A 138 -0.79 -17.25 15.02
CA GLU A 138 -1.67 -18.36 15.33
C GLU A 138 -1.16 -19.66 14.68
N GLU A 139 -0.75 -19.59 13.41
CA GLU A 139 -0.17 -20.74 12.70
C GLU A 139 1.14 -21.20 13.33
N ASN A 140 2.01 -20.27 13.73
CA ASN A 140 3.25 -20.60 14.42
C ASN A 140 3.00 -21.22 15.79
N ASN A 141 2.04 -20.70 16.57
CA ASN A 141 1.65 -21.28 17.85
C ASN A 141 1.13 -22.72 17.67
N LYS A 142 0.29 -22.95 16.66
CA LYS A 142 -0.20 -24.30 16.34
C LYS A 142 0.95 -25.26 15.99
N LYS A 143 1.92 -24.82 15.21
CA LYS A 143 3.12 -25.62 14.88
C LYS A 143 3.92 -25.97 16.14
N ILE A 144 4.04 -25.03 17.08
CA ILE A 144 4.73 -25.24 18.37
C ILE A 144 3.96 -26.24 19.22
N ASP A 145 2.63 -26.11 19.31
CA ASP A 145 1.78 -27.04 20.05
C ASP A 145 1.85 -28.46 19.46
N ASP A 146 1.84 -28.57 18.14
CA ASP A 146 1.99 -29.87 17.45
C ASP A 146 3.36 -30.50 17.75
N MET A 147 4.45 -29.73 17.82
CA MET A 147 5.78 -30.22 18.19
C MET A 147 5.86 -30.68 19.65
N ILE A 148 5.21 -29.95 20.56
CA ILE A 148 5.18 -30.29 21.98
C ILE A 148 4.38 -31.59 22.19
N ASN A 149 3.25 -31.72 21.52
CA ASN A 149 2.35 -32.87 21.67
C ASN A 149 2.80 -34.12 20.87
N ASN A 150 3.67 -33.91 19.86
CA ASN A 150 4.21 -35.02 19.04
C ASN A 150 5.72 -34.89 18.83
N PRO A 151 6.54 -35.09 19.87
CA PRO A 151 8.01 -34.88 19.84
C PRO A 151 8.81 -35.77 18.87
N GLY A 152 8.16 -36.72 18.20
CA GLY A 152 8.76 -37.56 17.15
C GLY A 152 8.37 -37.18 15.72
N GLY A 153 7.62 -36.09 15.53
CA GLY A 153 7.23 -35.60 14.21
C GLY A 153 8.37 -34.92 13.43
N PRO A 154 8.21 -34.71 12.11
CA PRO A 154 9.21 -34.01 11.30
C PRO A 154 9.37 -32.59 11.79
N ILE A 155 10.61 -32.18 12.06
CA ILE A 155 10.93 -30.79 12.45
C ILE A 155 10.56 -29.86 11.29
N PRO A 156 9.68 -28.85 11.49
CA PRO A 156 9.41 -27.87 10.46
C PRO A 156 10.71 -27.14 10.12
N THR A 157 11.10 -27.16 8.85
CA THR A 157 12.23 -26.36 8.39
C THR A 157 11.87 -24.88 8.59
N ALA A 158 12.69 -24.17 9.35
CA ALA A 158 12.53 -22.73 9.52
C ALA A 158 12.42 -22.06 8.13
N PRO A 159 11.56 -21.03 7.96
CA PRO A 159 11.55 -20.27 6.74
C PRO A 159 12.96 -19.74 6.52
N THR A 160 13.54 -20.10 5.37
CA THR A 160 14.86 -19.62 4.97
C THR A 160 14.73 -18.10 4.86
N SER A 161 15.18 -17.39 5.89
CA SER A 161 15.37 -15.94 5.79
C SER A 161 16.35 -15.74 4.64
N ALA A 162 15.84 -15.21 3.54
CA ALA A 162 16.68 -14.76 2.45
C ALA A 162 17.64 -13.71 3.06
N THR A 163 18.86 -14.13 3.26
CA THR A 163 19.99 -13.28 3.63
C THR A 163 20.34 -12.38 2.44
N PRO A 164 20.91 -11.23 2.67
CA PRO A 164 20.88 -9.97 1.90
C PRO A 164 21.48 -10.05 0.51
#